data_3e1e3fe849e2194daee4b5e5fc111ba0
#
_entry.id   3e1e3fe849e2194daee4b5e5fc111ba0
#
_cell.length_a   1.000
_cell.length_b   1.000
_cell.length_c   1.000
_cell.angle_alpha   90.00
_cell.angle_beta   90.00
_cell.angle_gamma   90.00
#
_symmetry.space_group_name_H-M   'P 1'
#
loop_
_entity.id
_entity.type
_entity.pdbx_description
1 polymer ?
#
loop_
_entity_poly.entity_id
_entity_poly.type
_entity_poly.pdbx_seq_one_letter_code
_entity_poly.pdbx_strand_id
1 'polypeptide(L)'
;MKKILLLLVAMFAFIGNINAQVWNMVVTHNDGTVQVIKASDVKNVTFQLPDQNADQVIIKELYTTGVPDDKDPKKFFQSDKGFILYNNGGKTAVISNLAIGMLDPYNAHAANAWYSASATEPSYISEKWVPAACGIWYFQNSLVIEPYSQVVINCMGAIDNTKTYSKSVNYANKDYYTMYDPESGFNMTSYYPTPADVIPASQYLKAVKFGQANAWPLSQTSPAFFIFQTKNTTPAAFANDASNITYVPGKAKTNVNAVLKVPTDWIIDGVEVYQDIKESESKKRFGANVDAGYVKQTVKLGHSVYRNVDVEATKKIEGNTDKLVYNYQYGTDPSHIDAEASMKKGAKIVYMDTNNSTADFHERKQFSLRD
;
A
#
# COMPACT_ATOMS: atom_id res chain seq x y z
N MET A 1 -7.92 -11.37 34.58
CA MET A 1 -8.43 -11.91 33.32
C MET A 1 -9.96 -12.01 33.45
N LYS A 2 -10.69 -11.02 32.97
CA LYS A 2 -12.17 -11.05 32.94
C LYS A 2 -12.58 -11.41 31.52
N LYS A 3 -13.16 -12.58 31.35
CA LYS A 3 -13.76 -13.04 30.08
C LYS A 3 -15.01 -12.22 29.83
N ILE A 4 -15.02 -11.43 28.75
CA ILE A 4 -16.24 -10.79 28.24
C ILE A 4 -16.96 -11.84 27.40
N LEU A 5 -18.11 -12.28 27.90
CA LEU A 5 -19.01 -13.18 27.17
C LEU A 5 -19.93 -12.30 26.31
N LEU A 6 -19.64 -12.21 25.01
CA LEU A 6 -20.53 -11.55 24.05
C LEU A 6 -21.61 -12.55 23.62
N LEU A 7 -22.84 -12.30 24.00
CA LEU A 7 -24.00 -13.10 23.54
C LEU A 7 -24.48 -12.47 22.22
N LEU A 8 -24.18 -13.12 21.10
CA LEU A 8 -24.72 -12.75 19.77
C LEU A 8 -26.07 -13.50 19.61
N VAL A 9 -27.17 -12.78 19.61
CA VAL A 9 -28.46 -13.34 19.19
C VAL A 9 -28.72 -12.90 17.75
N ALA A 10 -28.45 -13.78 16.79
CA ALA A 10 -28.88 -13.62 15.41
C ALA A 10 -30.22 -14.35 15.24
N MET A 11 -31.32 -13.60 15.04
CA MET A 11 -32.58 -14.16 14.58
C MET A 11 -32.74 -13.97 13.09
N PHE A 12 -32.78 -15.05 12.34
CA PHE A 12 -33.28 -15.05 10.97
C PHE A 12 -34.80 -15.18 10.98
N ALA A 13 -35.51 -14.27 10.34
CA ALA A 13 -36.95 -14.27 10.21
C ALA A 13 -37.40 -14.80 8.86
N PHE A 14 -38.46 -15.63 8.92
CA PHE A 14 -39.15 -16.23 7.78
C PHE A 14 -39.94 -15.21 6.97
N ILE A 15 -40.03 -15.44 5.66
CA ILE A 15 -40.80 -14.62 4.70
C ILE A 15 -42.30 -15.03 4.81
N GLY A 16 -43.09 -14.08 5.24
CA GLY A 16 -44.56 -14.12 5.13
C GLY A 16 -45.07 -12.69 5.08
N ASN A 17 -46.03 -12.40 4.19
CA ASN A 17 -46.64 -11.07 4.00
C ASN A 17 -47.09 -10.45 5.32
N ILE A 18 -46.31 -9.52 5.86
CA ILE A 18 -46.61 -8.77 7.07
C ILE A 18 -46.27 -7.32 6.83
N ASN A 19 -47.14 -6.42 7.28
CA ASN A 19 -46.93 -4.99 7.38
C ASN A 19 -45.50 -4.68 7.78
N ALA A 20 -44.86 -3.76 7.07
CA ALA A 20 -43.43 -3.41 7.24
C ALA A 20 -43.14 -3.14 8.72
N GLN A 21 -42.62 -4.15 9.41
CA GLN A 21 -42.21 -4.03 10.79
C GLN A 21 -40.87 -3.23 10.80
N VAL A 22 -40.92 -2.07 11.43
CA VAL A 22 -39.73 -1.21 11.53
C VAL A 22 -38.84 -1.77 12.64
N TRP A 23 -37.76 -2.43 12.23
CA TRP A 23 -36.73 -2.91 13.15
C TRP A 23 -35.80 -1.77 13.56
N ASN A 24 -35.35 -1.80 14.80
CA ASN A 24 -34.32 -0.90 15.32
C ASN A 24 -33.12 -1.71 15.79
N MET A 25 -31.92 -1.21 15.49
CA MET A 25 -30.71 -1.63 16.16
C MET A 25 -30.60 -0.83 17.47
N VAL A 26 -30.44 -1.53 18.59
CA VAL A 26 -30.31 -0.92 19.92
C VAL A 26 -28.91 -1.17 20.43
N VAL A 27 -28.14 -0.12 20.64
CA VAL A 27 -26.80 -0.17 21.22
C VAL A 27 -26.89 0.36 22.64
N THR A 28 -26.61 -0.49 23.63
CA THR A 28 -26.52 -0.09 25.03
C THR A 28 -25.07 0.08 25.42
N HIS A 29 -24.70 1.27 25.86
CA HIS A 29 -23.35 1.59 26.31
C HIS A 29 -23.13 1.12 27.76
N ASN A 30 -21.85 0.94 28.13
CA ASN A 30 -21.47 0.50 29.48
C ASN A 30 -21.90 1.48 30.60
N ASP A 31 -22.13 2.76 30.26
CA ASP A 31 -22.63 3.78 31.18
C ASP A 31 -24.19 3.75 31.31
N GLY A 32 -24.83 2.81 30.64
CA GLY A 32 -26.28 2.64 30.63
C GLY A 32 -27.02 3.51 29.61
N THR A 33 -26.33 4.36 28.84
CA THR A 33 -26.97 5.10 27.74
C THR A 33 -27.36 4.19 26.60
N VAL A 34 -28.46 4.52 25.93
CA VAL A 34 -29.01 3.70 24.84
C VAL A 34 -29.12 4.52 23.56
N GLN A 35 -28.54 4.00 22.49
CA GLN A 35 -28.70 4.54 21.15
C GLN A 35 -29.63 3.63 20.33
N VAL A 36 -30.66 4.22 19.73
CA VAL A 36 -31.61 3.49 18.87
C VAL A 36 -31.46 3.98 17.44
N ILE A 37 -31.15 3.07 16.53
CA ILE A 37 -30.92 3.36 15.10
C ILE A 37 -31.95 2.54 14.31
N LYS A 38 -32.70 3.16 13.39
CA LYS A 38 -33.60 2.40 12.50
C LYS A 38 -32.80 1.44 11.66
N ALA A 39 -33.20 0.18 11.62
CA ALA A 39 -32.47 -0.84 10.83
C ALA A 39 -32.45 -0.50 9.33
N SER A 40 -33.46 0.23 8.81
CA SER A 40 -33.47 0.75 7.44
C SER A 40 -32.32 1.71 7.13
N ASP A 41 -31.78 2.37 8.14
CA ASP A 41 -30.71 3.37 8.01
C ASP A 41 -29.32 2.73 8.20
N VAL A 42 -29.30 1.42 8.52
CA VAL A 42 -28.08 0.65 8.73
C VAL A 42 -27.78 -0.19 7.50
N LYS A 43 -26.72 0.13 6.79
CA LYS A 43 -26.23 -0.67 5.65
C LYS A 43 -25.40 -1.87 6.12
N ASN A 44 -24.60 -1.68 7.16
CA ASN A 44 -23.69 -2.69 7.70
C ASN A 44 -23.32 -2.36 9.15
N VAL A 45 -23.06 -3.37 9.95
CA VAL A 45 -22.48 -3.25 11.31
C VAL A 45 -21.14 -3.96 11.29
N THR A 46 -20.06 -3.23 11.55
CA THR A 46 -18.71 -3.76 11.57
C THR A 46 -18.08 -3.46 12.93
N PHE A 47 -17.40 -4.45 13.50
CA PHE A 47 -16.58 -4.27 14.69
C PHE A 47 -15.14 -4.14 14.25
N GLN A 48 -14.47 -3.06 14.65
CA GLN A 48 -13.08 -2.81 14.31
C GLN A 48 -12.27 -2.67 15.60
N LEU A 49 -11.01 -3.11 15.54
CA LEU A 49 -10.04 -2.74 16.56
C LEU A 49 -9.75 -1.24 16.46
N PRO A 50 -9.57 -0.53 17.58
CA PRO A 50 -9.16 0.88 17.53
C PRO A 50 -7.77 0.99 16.92
N ASP A 51 -7.54 2.08 16.19
CA ASP A 51 -6.23 2.38 15.63
C ASP A 51 -5.18 2.53 16.73
N GLN A 52 -4.02 1.92 16.53
CA GLN A 52 -2.91 1.93 17.46
C GLN A 52 -1.59 1.96 16.68
N ASN A 53 -0.69 2.86 17.04
CA ASN A 53 0.68 2.89 16.51
C ASN A 53 0.75 2.83 14.97
N ALA A 54 -0.20 3.46 14.28
CA ALA A 54 -0.26 3.47 12.81
C ALA A 54 0.97 4.14 12.18
N ASP A 55 1.56 5.10 12.88
CA ASP A 55 2.78 5.82 12.55
C ASP A 55 4.05 4.95 12.56
N GLN A 56 3.97 3.72 13.10
CA GLN A 56 5.06 2.76 13.05
C GLN A 56 5.11 1.96 11.74
N VAL A 57 4.07 2.04 10.91
CA VAL A 57 3.98 1.25 9.67
C VAL A 57 4.60 2.01 8.51
N ILE A 58 5.57 1.37 7.88
CA ILE A 58 6.34 1.91 6.76
C ILE A 58 6.29 0.99 5.54
N ILE A 59 6.59 1.55 4.37
CA ILE A 59 6.89 0.79 3.16
C ILE A 59 8.34 0.30 3.29
N LYS A 60 8.52 -0.99 3.60
CA LYS A 60 9.84 -1.61 3.71
C LYS A 60 10.48 -1.81 2.34
N GLU A 61 9.70 -2.29 1.39
CA GLU A 61 10.18 -2.63 0.05
C GLU A 61 9.09 -2.39 -0.98
N LEU A 62 9.46 -1.81 -2.12
CA LEU A 62 8.59 -1.64 -3.27
C LEU A 62 9.22 -2.31 -4.50
N TYR A 63 8.49 -3.24 -5.11
CA TYR A 63 8.90 -4.00 -6.25
C TYR A 63 7.96 -3.76 -7.44
N THR A 64 8.43 -3.08 -8.47
CA THR A 64 7.62 -2.70 -9.64
C THR A 64 8.28 -3.00 -10.99
N THR A 65 9.56 -3.38 -10.98
CA THR A 65 10.40 -3.40 -12.19
C THR A 65 10.16 -4.56 -13.14
N GLY A 66 9.47 -5.62 -12.68
CA GLY A 66 9.31 -6.88 -13.42
C GLY A 66 10.59 -7.70 -13.53
N VAL A 67 10.48 -8.92 -13.97
CA VAL A 67 11.61 -9.87 -14.14
C VAL A 67 11.86 -10.18 -15.60
N PRO A 68 13.11 -10.51 -15.99
CA PRO A 68 13.41 -11.02 -17.33
C PRO A 68 12.62 -12.30 -17.64
N ASP A 69 12.23 -12.48 -18.89
CA ASP A 69 11.67 -13.74 -19.39
C ASP A 69 12.79 -14.80 -19.46
N ASP A 70 12.48 -16.04 -19.06
CA ASP A 70 13.46 -17.13 -19.01
C ASP A 70 13.97 -17.57 -20.41
N LYS A 71 13.12 -17.39 -21.43
CA LYS A 71 13.39 -17.83 -22.80
C LYS A 71 13.97 -16.73 -23.68
N ASP A 72 13.59 -15.48 -23.40
CA ASP A 72 14.04 -14.32 -24.16
C ASP A 72 14.37 -13.17 -23.21
N PRO A 73 15.62 -13.00 -22.81
CA PRO A 73 16.04 -11.96 -21.85
C PRO A 73 15.82 -10.52 -22.34
N LYS A 74 15.45 -10.33 -23.62
CA LYS A 74 14.98 -9.03 -24.13
C LYS A 74 13.54 -8.72 -23.74
N LYS A 75 12.77 -9.74 -23.41
CA LYS A 75 11.41 -9.63 -22.86
C LYS A 75 11.45 -9.69 -21.34
N PHE A 76 10.37 -9.28 -20.72
CA PHE A 76 10.25 -9.30 -19.26
C PHE A 76 8.78 -9.38 -18.85
N PHE A 77 8.55 -9.96 -17.70
CA PHE A 77 7.22 -10.04 -17.08
C PHE A 77 6.95 -8.75 -16.30
N GLN A 78 6.22 -7.83 -16.92
CA GLN A 78 5.95 -6.50 -16.36
C GLN A 78 4.94 -6.49 -15.22
N SER A 79 4.13 -7.54 -15.09
CA SER A 79 3.08 -7.64 -14.06
C SER A 79 3.59 -8.22 -12.73
N ASP A 80 4.88 -8.55 -12.65
CA ASP A 80 5.51 -9.00 -11.41
C ASP A 80 5.75 -7.81 -10.48
N LYS A 81 4.77 -7.53 -9.63
CA LYS A 81 4.75 -6.34 -8.77
C LYS A 81 4.19 -6.66 -7.39
N GLY A 82 4.79 -6.08 -6.39
CA GLY A 82 4.35 -6.18 -5.01
C GLY A 82 5.05 -5.17 -4.12
N PHE A 83 4.63 -5.09 -2.88
CA PHE A 83 5.30 -4.29 -1.86
C PHE A 83 5.15 -4.95 -0.49
N ILE A 84 5.98 -4.53 0.43
CA ILE A 84 6.00 -5.02 1.81
C ILE A 84 5.79 -3.85 2.75
N LEU A 85 4.76 -3.94 3.60
CA LEU A 85 4.59 -3.08 4.75
C LEU A 85 5.25 -3.71 5.97
N TYR A 86 5.82 -2.89 6.82
CA TYR A 86 6.55 -3.34 8.01
C TYR A 86 6.17 -2.48 9.21
N ASN A 87 5.96 -3.11 10.35
CA ASN A 87 5.83 -2.42 11.61
C ASN A 87 7.23 -2.17 12.19
N ASN A 88 7.69 -0.93 12.08
CA ASN A 88 9.03 -0.49 12.47
C ASN A 88 9.18 -0.25 13.99
N GLY A 89 8.19 -0.61 14.77
CA GLY A 89 8.11 -0.36 16.20
C GLY A 89 7.94 -1.60 17.06
N GLY A 90 8.10 -1.41 18.38
CA GLY A 90 8.02 -2.47 19.38
C GLY A 90 6.63 -2.77 19.93
N LYS A 91 5.57 -2.21 19.32
CA LYS A 91 4.17 -2.44 19.70
C LYS A 91 3.38 -2.88 18.49
N THR A 92 2.34 -3.70 18.66
CA THR A 92 1.43 -4.06 17.59
C THR A 92 0.81 -2.80 16.97
N ALA A 93 0.87 -2.69 15.64
CA ALA A 93 0.20 -1.65 14.89
C ALA A 93 -1.17 -2.14 14.42
N VAL A 94 -2.20 -1.31 14.57
CA VAL A 94 -3.55 -1.54 14.06
C VAL A 94 -3.98 -0.32 13.26
N ILE A 95 -4.29 -0.50 11.98
CA ILE A 95 -4.69 0.60 11.10
C ILE A 95 -6.01 0.26 10.42
N SER A 96 -7.04 1.02 10.75
CA SER A 96 -8.29 0.98 10.00
C SER A 96 -8.23 1.90 8.77
N ASN A 97 -9.07 1.64 7.79
CA ASN A 97 -9.21 2.49 6.61
C ASN A 97 -7.89 2.78 5.86
N LEU A 98 -6.95 1.83 5.90
CA LEU A 98 -5.69 1.94 5.19
C LEU A 98 -5.92 1.81 3.69
N ALA A 99 -5.37 2.76 2.93
CA ALA A 99 -5.45 2.81 1.48
C ALA A 99 -4.08 3.06 0.84
N ILE A 100 -4.02 2.79 -0.46
CA ILE A 100 -2.80 2.80 -1.26
C ILE A 100 -3.06 3.66 -2.49
N GLY A 101 -2.11 4.56 -2.79
CA GLY A 101 -2.14 5.42 -3.95
C GLY A 101 -0.81 5.51 -4.69
N MET A 102 -0.86 6.05 -5.87
CA MET A 102 0.30 6.53 -6.62
C MET A 102 -0.01 7.89 -7.20
N LEU A 103 1.01 8.73 -7.36
CA LEU A 103 0.84 10.11 -7.81
C LEU A 103 0.74 10.24 -9.33
N ASP A 104 -0.01 11.25 -9.77
CA ASP A 104 0.04 11.80 -11.12
C ASP A 104 1.19 12.82 -11.25
N PRO A 105 1.96 12.79 -12.36
CA PRO A 105 2.00 11.76 -13.38
C PRO A 105 2.61 10.46 -12.84
N TYR A 106 2.16 9.30 -13.29
CA TYR A 106 2.60 8.00 -12.80
C TYR A 106 4.09 7.69 -13.11
N ASN A 107 4.73 8.42 -14.02
CA ASN A 107 6.18 8.38 -14.26
C ASN A 107 6.83 9.72 -13.92
N ALA A 108 7.91 9.71 -13.14
CA ALA A 108 8.65 10.91 -12.75
C ALA A 108 9.22 11.72 -13.92
N HIS A 109 9.59 11.03 -15.01
CA HIS A 109 10.13 11.63 -16.24
C HIS A 109 9.05 12.03 -17.25
N ALA A 110 7.76 11.85 -16.93
CA ALA A 110 6.69 12.34 -17.76
C ALA A 110 6.49 13.85 -17.61
N ALA A 111 5.89 14.47 -18.63
CA ALA A 111 5.48 15.87 -18.53
C ALA A 111 4.55 16.05 -17.32
N ASN A 112 4.92 16.96 -16.42
CA ASN A 112 4.18 17.21 -15.19
C ASN A 112 3.49 18.57 -15.27
N ALA A 113 2.18 18.54 -15.53
CA ALA A 113 1.35 19.74 -15.68
C ALA A 113 1.08 20.48 -14.35
N TRP A 114 1.43 19.87 -13.21
CA TRP A 114 1.32 20.51 -11.89
C TRP A 114 2.42 21.52 -11.62
N TYR A 115 3.48 21.54 -12.43
CA TYR A 115 4.53 22.56 -12.38
C TYR A 115 4.20 23.72 -13.29
N SER A 116 4.14 24.93 -12.76
CA SER A 116 4.21 26.14 -13.59
C SER A 116 5.63 26.38 -14.12
N ALA A 117 5.79 27.24 -15.12
CA ALA A 117 7.07 27.44 -15.80
C ALA A 117 8.25 27.84 -14.88
N SER A 118 7.95 28.52 -13.77
CA SER A 118 8.94 29.00 -12.79
C SER A 118 8.90 28.25 -11.46
N ALA A 119 8.02 27.24 -11.32
CA ALA A 119 7.85 26.55 -10.06
C ALA A 119 8.95 25.52 -9.81
N THR A 120 9.40 25.44 -8.57
CA THR A 120 10.35 24.44 -8.09
C THR A 120 9.66 23.21 -7.50
N GLU A 121 8.33 23.30 -7.28
CA GLU A 121 7.48 22.23 -6.75
C GLU A 121 6.09 22.24 -7.40
N PRO A 122 5.36 21.12 -7.34
CA PRO A 122 3.99 21.06 -7.86
C PRO A 122 3.03 21.96 -7.10
N SER A 123 2.04 22.53 -7.79
CA SER A 123 1.07 23.49 -7.24
C SER A 123 0.25 22.94 -6.07
N TYR A 124 -0.05 21.65 -6.05
CA TYR A 124 -0.85 21.01 -4.99
C TYR A 124 -0.14 20.93 -3.62
N ILE A 125 1.19 21.12 -3.58
CA ILE A 125 1.96 21.07 -2.32
C ILE A 125 1.50 22.17 -1.36
N SER A 126 1.36 23.41 -1.87
CA SER A 126 0.89 24.55 -1.07
C SER A 126 -0.56 24.38 -0.61
N GLU A 127 -1.37 23.60 -1.32
CA GLU A 127 -2.75 23.27 -1.00
C GLU A 127 -2.89 22.06 -0.05
N LYS A 128 -1.78 21.43 0.35
CA LYS A 128 -1.69 20.32 1.31
C LYS A 128 -2.46 19.06 0.90
N TRP A 129 -2.41 18.70 -0.38
CA TRP A 129 -2.94 17.44 -0.90
C TRP A 129 -2.00 16.87 -1.97
N VAL A 130 -2.24 15.64 -2.38
CA VAL A 130 -1.52 14.98 -3.47
C VAL A 130 -2.50 14.36 -4.46
N PRO A 131 -2.18 14.36 -5.79
CA PRO A 131 -3.04 13.83 -6.85
C PRO A 131 -2.88 12.31 -6.98
N ALA A 132 -3.73 11.52 -6.32
CA ALA A 132 -3.75 10.08 -6.56
C ALA A 132 -4.33 9.76 -7.93
N ALA A 133 -3.60 8.98 -8.74
CA ALA A 133 -3.92 8.72 -10.13
C ALA A 133 -4.78 7.47 -10.31
N CYS A 134 -5.77 7.54 -11.22
CA CYS A 134 -6.54 6.42 -11.77
C CYS A 134 -7.46 5.66 -10.80
N GLY A 135 -7.16 5.59 -9.55
CA GLY A 135 -7.88 4.85 -8.51
C GLY A 135 -7.04 4.66 -7.28
N ILE A 136 -7.67 4.19 -6.23
CA ILE A 136 -7.01 3.76 -4.99
C ILE A 136 -7.37 2.31 -4.70
N TRP A 137 -6.47 1.63 -3.98
CA TRP A 137 -6.74 0.33 -3.37
C TRP A 137 -6.83 0.48 -1.86
N TYR A 138 -7.61 -0.36 -1.18
CA TYR A 138 -7.77 -0.28 0.27
C TYR A 138 -8.04 -1.64 0.90
N PHE A 139 -7.65 -1.79 2.16
CA PHE A 139 -7.90 -2.99 2.95
C PHE A 139 -9.36 -3.05 3.37
N GLN A 140 -9.97 -4.23 3.29
CA GLN A 140 -11.37 -4.44 3.67
C GLN A 140 -11.60 -4.32 5.18
N ASN A 141 -10.57 -4.66 5.96
CA ASN A 141 -10.59 -4.67 7.43
C ASN A 141 -9.38 -3.90 7.96
N SER A 142 -9.36 -3.65 9.27
CA SER A 142 -8.17 -3.12 9.94
C SER A 142 -6.99 -4.05 9.70
N LEU A 143 -5.87 -3.48 9.28
CA LEU A 143 -4.61 -4.20 9.15
C LEU A 143 -3.93 -4.26 10.51
N VAL A 144 -3.54 -5.46 10.93
CA VAL A 144 -2.79 -5.70 12.17
C VAL A 144 -1.41 -6.19 11.80
N ILE A 145 -0.37 -5.52 12.30
CA ILE A 145 1.02 -5.94 12.09
C ILE A 145 1.72 -6.01 13.44
N GLU A 146 2.18 -7.20 13.78
CA GLU A 146 2.92 -7.43 15.02
C GLU A 146 4.24 -6.64 15.06
N PRO A 147 4.83 -6.40 16.25
CA PRO A 147 6.10 -5.68 16.36
C PRO A 147 7.20 -6.28 15.49
N TYR A 148 7.89 -5.44 14.74
CA TYR A 148 9.00 -5.83 13.85
C TYR A 148 8.64 -6.94 12.87
N SER A 149 7.39 -6.95 12.42
CA SER A 149 6.84 -7.92 11.46
C SER A 149 6.38 -7.24 10.18
N GLN A 150 6.16 -8.04 9.16
CA GLN A 150 5.81 -7.54 7.84
C GLN A 150 4.53 -8.16 7.29
N VAL A 151 3.95 -7.46 6.33
CA VAL A 151 2.82 -7.93 5.52
C VAL A 151 3.16 -7.74 4.05
N VAL A 152 2.96 -8.78 3.25
CA VAL A 152 3.22 -8.78 1.82
C VAL A 152 1.93 -8.50 1.06
N ILE A 153 2.01 -7.57 0.11
CA ILE A 153 0.89 -7.25 -0.77
C ILE A 153 1.31 -7.47 -2.23
N ASN A 154 0.64 -8.39 -2.91
CA ASN A 154 0.77 -8.54 -4.35
C ASN A 154 -0.06 -7.48 -5.07
N CYS A 155 0.52 -6.79 -6.04
CA CYS A 155 -0.20 -5.80 -6.84
C CYS A 155 -0.86 -6.40 -8.09
N MET A 156 -0.26 -7.45 -8.65
CA MET A 156 -0.74 -8.08 -9.91
C MET A 156 -0.30 -9.55 -9.92
N GLY A 157 -1.19 -10.45 -10.35
CA GLY A 157 -0.85 -11.86 -10.53
C GLY A 157 -0.67 -12.64 -9.21
N ALA A 158 -1.73 -12.72 -8.40
CA ALA A 158 -1.73 -13.42 -7.10
C ALA A 158 -1.77 -14.97 -7.26
N ILE A 159 -0.82 -15.50 -8.01
CA ILE A 159 -0.63 -16.93 -8.33
C ILE A 159 0.83 -17.32 -8.16
N ASP A 160 1.15 -18.58 -8.38
CA ASP A 160 2.54 -19.00 -8.46
C ASP A 160 3.16 -18.64 -9.83
N ASN A 161 3.72 -17.42 -9.88
CA ASN A 161 4.34 -16.92 -11.11
C ASN A 161 5.68 -17.62 -11.45
N THR A 162 6.30 -18.32 -10.50
CA THR A 162 7.56 -19.04 -10.72
C THR A 162 7.41 -20.19 -11.70
N LYS A 163 6.19 -20.70 -11.90
CA LYS A 163 5.88 -21.72 -12.91
C LYS A 163 6.07 -21.23 -14.35
N THR A 164 5.99 -19.92 -14.58
CA THR A 164 6.12 -19.32 -15.91
C THR A 164 7.42 -18.53 -16.03
N TYR A 165 7.84 -17.87 -14.97
CA TYR A 165 9.01 -16.99 -14.89
C TYR A 165 9.84 -17.36 -13.65
N SER A 166 10.94 -18.09 -13.84
CA SER A 166 11.71 -18.69 -12.72
C SER A 166 12.23 -17.65 -11.71
N LYS A 167 12.44 -16.40 -12.17
CA LYS A 167 12.90 -15.28 -11.34
C LYS A 167 11.79 -14.47 -10.70
N SER A 168 10.53 -14.86 -10.89
CA SER A 168 9.37 -14.21 -10.26
C SER A 168 9.14 -14.71 -8.83
N VAL A 169 8.01 -14.39 -8.27
CA VAL A 169 7.60 -14.76 -6.91
C VAL A 169 6.43 -15.72 -6.95
N ASN A 170 6.43 -16.68 -6.04
CA ASN A 170 5.22 -17.45 -5.74
C ASN A 170 4.35 -16.63 -4.78
N TYR A 171 3.32 -15.98 -5.33
CA TYR A 171 2.34 -15.24 -4.54
C TYR A 171 1.18 -16.11 -4.03
N ALA A 172 1.12 -17.40 -4.37
CA ALA A 172 0.13 -18.33 -3.83
C ALA A 172 0.43 -18.67 -2.36
N ASN A 173 0.23 -17.71 -1.47
CA ASN A 173 0.52 -17.81 -0.05
C ASN A 173 -0.68 -17.29 0.77
N LYS A 174 -1.15 -18.09 1.72
CA LYS A 174 -2.31 -17.78 2.57
C LYS A 174 -2.13 -16.53 3.45
N ASP A 175 -0.89 -16.11 3.69
CA ASP A 175 -0.57 -14.98 4.55
C ASP A 175 -0.37 -13.66 3.75
N TYR A 176 -0.51 -13.71 2.41
CA TYR A 176 -0.34 -12.55 1.55
C TYR A 176 -1.67 -11.87 1.22
N TYR A 177 -1.65 -10.57 1.16
CA TYR A 177 -2.73 -9.75 0.61
C TYR A 177 -2.55 -9.59 -0.90
N THR A 178 -3.66 -9.32 -1.60
CA THR A 178 -3.61 -9.09 -3.04
C THR A 178 -4.58 -8.01 -3.49
N MET A 179 -4.16 -7.21 -4.46
CA MET A 179 -5.02 -6.29 -5.19
C MET A 179 -5.87 -7.09 -6.19
N TYR A 180 -7.09 -7.46 -5.80
CA TYR A 180 -8.03 -8.18 -6.64
C TYR A 180 -9.46 -7.74 -6.36
N ASP A 181 -10.03 -6.93 -7.25
CA ASP A 181 -11.41 -6.44 -7.19
C ASP A 181 -11.95 -6.17 -8.60
N PRO A 182 -12.30 -7.23 -9.35
CA PRO A 182 -12.74 -7.08 -10.74
C PRO A 182 -14.03 -6.25 -10.88
N GLU A 183 -14.87 -6.19 -9.84
CA GLU A 183 -16.10 -5.39 -9.82
C GLU A 183 -15.81 -3.88 -9.80
N SER A 184 -14.65 -3.45 -9.32
CA SER A 184 -14.22 -2.05 -9.35
C SER A 184 -13.99 -1.51 -10.77
N GLY A 185 -13.82 -2.40 -11.75
CA GLY A 185 -13.42 -2.10 -13.11
C GLY A 185 -11.92 -2.22 -13.37
N PHE A 186 -11.11 -2.56 -12.37
CA PHE A 186 -9.76 -3.10 -12.56
C PHE A 186 -9.87 -4.61 -12.82
N ASN A 187 -10.19 -4.98 -14.06
CA ASN A 187 -10.61 -6.33 -14.43
C ASN A 187 -9.81 -6.95 -15.59
N MET A 188 -8.67 -6.38 -15.94
CA MET A 188 -7.79 -6.96 -16.97
C MET A 188 -7.18 -8.27 -16.47
N THR A 189 -7.64 -9.40 -16.96
CA THR A 189 -7.29 -10.73 -16.45
C THR A 189 -5.81 -11.10 -16.60
N SER A 190 -5.08 -10.48 -17.53
CA SER A 190 -3.63 -10.65 -17.64
C SER A 190 -2.83 -10.01 -16.48
N TYR A 191 -3.42 -9.03 -15.78
CA TYR A 191 -2.86 -8.41 -14.59
C TYR A 191 -3.48 -8.95 -13.31
N TYR A 192 -4.78 -9.23 -13.35
CA TYR A 192 -5.56 -9.72 -12.21
C TYR A 192 -6.19 -11.08 -12.55
N PRO A 193 -5.39 -12.14 -12.69
CA PRO A 193 -5.93 -13.49 -12.75
C PRO A 193 -6.64 -13.81 -11.43
N THR A 194 -7.56 -14.76 -11.46
CA THR A 194 -8.18 -15.26 -10.22
C THR A 194 -7.08 -15.66 -9.24
N PRO A 195 -7.05 -15.11 -8.02
CA PRO A 195 -6.06 -15.47 -7.03
C PRO A 195 -6.05 -16.96 -6.71
N ALA A 196 -4.91 -17.48 -6.32
CA ALA A 196 -4.79 -18.86 -5.87
C ALA A 196 -5.73 -19.13 -4.69
N ASP A 197 -6.40 -20.28 -4.69
CA ASP A 197 -7.42 -20.66 -3.69
C ASP A 197 -6.91 -20.62 -2.23
N VAL A 198 -5.59 -20.69 -2.05
CA VAL A 198 -4.98 -20.61 -0.72
C VAL A 198 -5.09 -19.21 -0.10
N ILE A 199 -5.31 -18.16 -0.90
CA ILE A 199 -5.44 -16.79 -0.42
C ILE A 199 -6.91 -16.53 -0.03
N PRO A 200 -7.22 -16.25 1.25
CA PRO A 200 -8.59 -15.99 1.67
C PRO A 200 -9.15 -14.71 1.01
N ALA A 201 -10.42 -14.71 0.64
CA ALA A 201 -11.08 -13.54 0.05
C ALA A 201 -11.07 -12.30 0.97
N SER A 202 -10.96 -12.49 2.30
CA SER A 202 -10.79 -11.41 3.27
C SER A 202 -9.45 -10.66 3.13
N GLN A 203 -8.48 -11.24 2.45
CA GLN A 203 -7.18 -10.64 2.14
C GLN A 203 -7.14 -10.00 0.73
N TYR A 204 -8.25 -10.02 -0.01
CA TYR A 204 -8.35 -9.25 -1.25
C TYR A 204 -8.59 -7.78 -0.92
N LEU A 205 -7.75 -6.89 -1.45
CA LEU A 205 -8.00 -5.46 -1.37
C LEU A 205 -9.16 -5.10 -2.29
N LYS A 206 -9.91 -4.09 -1.89
CA LYS A 206 -10.94 -3.45 -2.70
C LYS A 206 -10.38 -2.19 -3.38
N ALA A 207 -11.04 -1.75 -4.44
CA ALA A 207 -10.63 -0.56 -5.17
C ALA A 207 -11.78 0.40 -5.43
N VAL A 208 -11.46 1.69 -5.54
CA VAL A 208 -12.30 2.68 -6.21
C VAL A 208 -11.54 3.18 -7.41
N LYS A 209 -12.09 2.92 -8.58
CA LYS A 209 -11.56 3.36 -9.86
C LYS A 209 -12.27 4.62 -10.32
N PHE A 210 -11.52 5.66 -10.61
CA PHE A 210 -12.02 6.89 -11.23
C PHE A 210 -11.33 7.21 -12.56
N GLY A 211 -10.21 6.55 -12.86
CA GLY A 211 -9.51 6.62 -14.14
C GLY A 211 -10.13 5.77 -15.24
N GLN A 212 -9.60 5.87 -16.46
CA GLN A 212 -10.11 5.16 -17.62
C GLN A 212 -9.59 3.71 -17.73
N ALA A 213 -8.33 3.45 -17.36
CA ALA A 213 -7.68 2.16 -17.56
C ALA A 213 -8.38 1.03 -16.77
N ASN A 214 -8.39 -0.19 -17.32
CA ASN A 214 -8.91 -1.39 -16.66
C ASN A 214 -7.85 -2.20 -15.90
N ALA A 215 -6.63 -1.63 -15.79
CA ALA A 215 -5.60 -2.03 -14.84
C ALA A 215 -5.05 -0.78 -14.16
N TRP A 216 -4.72 -0.89 -12.88
CA TRP A 216 -4.10 0.21 -12.15
C TRP A 216 -2.68 0.44 -12.69
N PRO A 217 -2.37 1.64 -13.24
CA PRO A 217 -1.15 1.84 -14.01
C PRO A 217 0.07 2.10 -13.11
N LEU A 218 0.27 1.27 -12.07
CA LEU A 218 1.44 1.38 -11.20
C LEU A 218 2.71 1.37 -12.06
N SER A 219 3.42 2.49 -12.02
CA SER A 219 4.61 2.67 -12.84
C SER A 219 5.65 1.58 -12.57
N GLN A 220 6.16 1.04 -13.63
CA GLN A 220 7.24 0.06 -13.62
C GLN A 220 8.61 0.73 -13.52
N THR A 221 8.69 2.00 -13.88
CA THR A 221 9.95 2.71 -14.04
C THR A 221 10.24 3.72 -12.93
N SER A 222 9.24 4.52 -12.57
CA SER A 222 9.45 5.64 -11.65
C SER A 222 8.16 6.03 -10.93
N PRO A 223 7.60 5.15 -10.09
CA PRO A 223 6.42 5.46 -9.30
C PRO A 223 6.73 6.50 -8.21
N ALA A 224 5.73 7.29 -7.83
CA ALA A 224 5.63 7.87 -6.50
C ALA A 224 4.49 7.13 -5.80
N PHE A 225 4.84 6.24 -4.90
CA PHE A 225 3.95 5.28 -4.25
C PHE A 225 3.75 5.68 -2.79
N PHE A 226 2.53 5.55 -2.27
CA PHE A 226 2.24 5.93 -0.90
C PHE A 226 1.11 5.12 -0.29
N ILE A 227 1.13 5.05 1.03
CA ILE A 227 0.05 4.53 1.87
C ILE A 227 -0.55 5.67 2.69
N PHE A 228 -1.86 5.65 2.87
CA PHE A 228 -2.55 6.68 3.61
C PHE A 228 -3.76 6.11 4.36
N GLN A 229 -4.17 6.81 5.42
CA GLN A 229 -5.34 6.45 6.21
C GLN A 229 -6.40 7.53 6.07
N THR A 230 -7.62 7.16 5.65
CA THR A 230 -8.71 8.12 5.63
C THR A 230 -9.21 8.38 7.06
N LYS A 231 -9.46 9.68 7.37
CA LYS A 231 -9.92 10.13 8.69
C LYS A 231 -11.40 10.53 8.61
N ASN A 232 -12.19 10.04 9.55
CA ASN A 232 -13.65 10.32 9.66
C ASN A 232 -14.48 9.86 8.44
N THR A 233 -13.94 9.02 7.58
CA THR A 233 -14.62 8.46 6.41
C THR A 233 -13.94 7.15 6.01
N THR A 234 -14.61 6.33 5.21
CA THR A 234 -13.98 5.14 4.62
C THR A 234 -13.27 5.49 3.31
N PRO A 235 -12.24 4.73 2.90
CA PRO A 235 -11.57 4.95 1.60
C PRO A 235 -12.56 4.93 0.42
N ALA A 236 -13.54 4.03 0.45
CA ALA A 236 -14.57 3.94 -0.57
C ALA A 236 -15.46 5.18 -0.62
N ALA A 237 -15.95 5.66 0.54
CA ALA A 237 -16.79 6.85 0.60
C ALA A 237 -16.01 8.09 0.15
N PHE A 238 -14.77 8.23 0.61
CA PHE A 238 -13.90 9.35 0.23
C PHE A 238 -13.64 9.41 -1.29
N ALA A 239 -13.29 8.28 -1.89
CA ALA A 239 -12.92 8.24 -3.31
C ALA A 239 -14.12 8.28 -4.26
N ASN A 240 -15.33 7.93 -3.78
CA ASN A 240 -16.57 8.06 -4.55
C ASN A 240 -17.22 9.46 -4.42
N ASP A 241 -16.74 10.30 -3.51
CA ASP A 241 -17.23 11.68 -3.42
C ASP A 241 -16.59 12.53 -4.52
N ALA A 242 -17.44 12.99 -5.45
CA ALA A 242 -17.02 13.82 -6.59
C ALA A 242 -16.32 15.12 -6.19
N SER A 243 -16.56 15.65 -4.99
CA SER A 243 -15.91 16.87 -4.48
C SER A 243 -14.40 16.65 -4.21
N ASN A 244 -13.98 15.40 -4.00
CA ASN A 244 -12.58 15.02 -3.82
C ASN A 244 -11.86 14.76 -5.14
N ILE A 245 -12.59 14.72 -6.26
CA ILE A 245 -12.01 14.51 -7.59
C ILE A 245 -11.68 15.87 -8.22
N THR A 246 -10.50 15.95 -8.83
CA THR A 246 -10.09 17.05 -9.69
C THR A 246 -9.45 16.51 -10.96
N TYR A 247 -8.91 17.39 -11.80
CA TYR A 247 -8.35 17.02 -13.10
C TYR A 247 -6.97 17.63 -13.28
N VAL A 248 -6.12 16.92 -14.03
CA VAL A 248 -4.78 17.39 -14.39
C VAL A 248 -4.87 18.77 -15.03
N PRO A 249 -4.09 19.76 -14.59
CA PRO A 249 -4.14 21.15 -15.09
C PRO A 249 -4.02 21.24 -16.61
N GLY A 250 -4.87 22.08 -17.21
CA GLY A 250 -4.88 22.28 -18.67
C GLY A 250 -5.38 21.10 -19.50
N LYS A 251 -5.87 20.03 -18.87
CA LYS A 251 -6.45 18.87 -19.57
C LYS A 251 -7.98 18.87 -19.52
N ALA A 252 -8.60 18.16 -20.45
CA ALA A 252 -10.06 17.99 -20.48
C ALA A 252 -10.54 17.28 -19.21
N LYS A 253 -11.71 17.69 -18.69
CA LYS A 253 -12.34 17.10 -17.49
C LYS A 253 -12.99 15.75 -17.84
N THR A 254 -12.17 14.76 -18.07
CA THR A 254 -12.57 13.38 -18.40
C THR A 254 -11.86 12.39 -17.46
N ASN A 255 -12.37 11.18 -17.38
CA ASN A 255 -11.80 10.14 -16.49
C ASN A 255 -10.30 9.89 -16.71
N VAL A 256 -9.80 10.06 -17.95
CA VAL A 256 -8.37 9.86 -18.24
C VAL A 256 -7.47 10.88 -17.51
N ASN A 257 -8.00 12.01 -17.16
CA ASN A 257 -7.29 13.10 -16.48
C ASN A 257 -7.77 13.33 -15.03
N ALA A 258 -8.66 12.46 -14.54
CA ALA A 258 -9.19 12.56 -13.18
C ALA A 258 -8.16 12.08 -12.15
N VAL A 259 -8.04 12.81 -11.06
CA VAL A 259 -7.22 12.46 -9.90
C VAL A 259 -7.99 12.71 -8.61
N LEU A 260 -7.71 11.91 -7.59
CA LEU A 260 -8.26 12.08 -6.26
C LEU A 260 -7.34 12.98 -5.43
N LYS A 261 -7.88 14.01 -4.79
CA LYS A 261 -7.15 14.89 -3.88
C LYS A 261 -6.99 14.22 -2.53
N VAL A 262 -5.89 13.57 -2.27
CA VAL A 262 -5.60 12.96 -0.96
C VAL A 262 -4.93 13.98 -0.06
N PRO A 263 -5.48 14.32 1.12
CA PRO A 263 -4.84 15.21 2.08
C PRO A 263 -3.46 14.71 2.48
N THR A 264 -2.47 15.59 2.50
CA THR A 264 -1.07 15.22 2.80
C THR A 264 -0.91 14.68 4.23
N ASP A 265 -1.69 15.19 5.19
CA ASP A 265 -1.68 14.74 6.59
C ASP A 265 -2.36 13.37 6.82
N TRP A 266 -2.92 12.76 5.77
CA TRP A 266 -3.42 11.38 5.79
C TRP A 266 -2.36 10.37 5.34
N ILE A 267 -1.27 10.83 4.72
CA ILE A 267 -0.20 9.97 4.24
C ILE A 267 0.59 9.48 5.45
N ILE A 268 0.74 8.16 5.55
CA ILE A 268 1.53 7.50 6.59
C ILE A 268 2.97 7.39 6.13
N ASP A 269 3.19 6.96 4.88
CA ASP A 269 4.52 6.81 4.29
C ASP A 269 4.45 6.89 2.76
N GLY A 270 5.54 7.33 2.13
CA GLY A 270 5.65 7.47 0.70
C GLY A 270 7.08 7.28 0.21
N VAL A 271 7.21 6.81 -1.03
CA VAL A 271 8.50 6.62 -1.69
C VAL A 271 8.48 7.18 -3.11
N GLU A 272 9.41 8.08 -3.40
CA GLU A 272 9.64 8.62 -4.73
C GLU A 272 10.73 7.83 -5.43
N VAL A 273 10.40 7.23 -6.57
CA VAL A 273 11.35 6.42 -7.35
C VAL A 273 11.65 7.09 -8.68
N TYR A 274 12.92 7.15 -9.05
CA TYR A 274 13.37 7.57 -10.38
C TYR A 274 14.00 6.40 -11.13
N GLN A 275 13.70 6.28 -12.41
CA GLN A 275 14.46 5.41 -13.27
C GLN A 275 15.88 5.97 -13.43
N ASP A 276 16.92 5.17 -13.20
CA ASP A 276 18.32 5.58 -13.21
C ASP A 276 18.73 6.36 -14.48
N ILE A 277 18.43 5.78 -15.65
CA ILE A 277 18.74 6.38 -16.96
C ILE A 277 17.87 7.60 -17.31
N LYS A 278 16.90 7.96 -16.50
CA LYS A 278 15.97 9.08 -16.68
C LYS A 278 16.00 10.08 -15.51
N GLU A 279 17.00 10.00 -14.67
CA GLU A 279 17.13 10.85 -13.48
C GLU A 279 17.07 12.35 -13.85
N SER A 280 17.82 12.77 -14.83
CA SER A 280 17.90 14.20 -15.27
C SER A 280 16.60 14.75 -15.87
N GLU A 281 15.71 13.86 -16.34
CA GLU A 281 14.41 14.23 -16.91
C GLU A 281 13.31 14.18 -15.84
N SER A 282 13.58 13.58 -14.69
CA SER A 282 12.58 13.31 -13.63
C SER A 282 12.34 14.52 -12.76
N LYS A 283 11.10 14.67 -12.28
CA LYS A 283 10.67 15.72 -11.36
C LYS A 283 10.01 15.11 -10.13
N LYS A 284 10.25 15.74 -8.98
CA LYS A 284 9.62 15.38 -7.71
C LYS A 284 8.10 15.55 -7.80
N ARG A 285 7.38 14.64 -7.12
CA ARG A 285 5.93 14.70 -6.98
C ARG A 285 5.49 14.81 -5.52
N PHE A 286 6.24 14.25 -4.58
CA PHE A 286 6.01 14.52 -3.16
C PHE A 286 6.62 15.86 -2.73
N GLY A 287 5.94 16.53 -1.78
CA GLY A 287 6.54 17.59 -0.99
C GLY A 287 7.50 17.02 0.05
N ALA A 288 8.43 17.86 0.51
CA ALA A 288 9.48 17.46 1.45
C ALA A 288 8.95 16.94 2.81
N ASN A 289 7.72 17.24 3.15
CA ASN A 289 7.07 16.76 4.37
C ASN A 289 6.57 15.29 4.27
N VAL A 290 6.50 14.73 3.05
CA VAL A 290 6.19 13.32 2.81
C VAL A 290 7.45 12.58 2.40
N ASP A 291 8.17 13.11 1.40
CA ASP A 291 9.43 12.54 0.93
C ASP A 291 10.31 13.64 0.32
N ALA A 292 11.37 14.02 1.01
CA ALA A 292 12.29 15.05 0.56
C ALA A 292 13.23 14.57 -0.56
N GLY A 293 13.39 13.24 -0.73
CA GLY A 293 14.34 12.64 -1.64
C GLY A 293 13.70 11.83 -2.77
N TYR A 294 14.50 10.99 -3.36
CA TYR A 294 14.11 9.93 -4.29
C TYR A 294 15.14 8.82 -4.29
N VAL A 295 14.74 7.61 -4.61
CA VAL A 295 15.64 6.48 -4.83
C VAL A 295 15.67 6.12 -6.31
N LYS A 296 16.86 5.74 -6.81
CA LYS A 296 17.02 5.29 -8.19
C LYS A 296 16.80 3.78 -8.30
N GLN A 297 16.24 3.35 -9.43
CA GLN A 297 16.13 1.93 -9.74
C GLN A 297 16.40 1.62 -11.20
N THR A 298 16.99 0.45 -11.43
CA THR A 298 17.14 -0.18 -12.75
C THR A 298 15.91 -1.06 -13.02
N VAL A 299 15.36 -0.96 -14.22
CA VAL A 299 14.12 -1.67 -14.58
C VAL A 299 14.37 -2.97 -15.34
N LYS A 300 13.40 -3.90 -15.34
CA LYS A 300 13.39 -5.16 -16.10
C LYS A 300 14.37 -6.23 -15.63
N LEU A 301 15.04 -6.03 -14.51
CA LEU A 301 16.01 -6.96 -13.94
C LEU A 301 15.51 -7.68 -12.68
N GLY A 302 14.30 -7.38 -12.24
CA GLY A 302 13.76 -7.92 -10.99
C GLY A 302 14.29 -7.23 -9.75
N HIS A 303 14.82 -6.02 -9.89
CA HIS A 303 15.28 -5.18 -8.79
C HIS A 303 14.09 -4.56 -8.06
N SER A 304 14.27 -4.24 -6.80
CA SER A 304 13.33 -3.51 -5.96
C SER A 304 14.00 -2.29 -5.33
N VAL A 305 13.23 -1.43 -4.70
CA VAL A 305 13.76 -0.43 -3.78
C VAL A 305 13.45 -0.87 -2.36
N TYR A 306 14.47 -0.90 -1.49
CA TYR A 306 14.46 -1.50 -0.17
C TYR A 306 14.98 -0.51 0.87
N ARG A 307 14.36 -0.45 2.05
CA ARG A 307 14.78 0.48 3.10
C ARG A 307 16.11 0.09 3.71
N ASN A 308 16.92 1.10 4.00
CA ASN A 308 18.17 0.99 4.73
C ASN A 308 17.90 0.68 6.21
N VAL A 309 18.78 -0.08 6.81
CA VAL A 309 18.71 -0.39 8.25
C VAL A 309 19.21 0.78 9.07
N ASP A 310 18.44 1.20 10.09
CA ASP A 310 18.92 2.05 11.17
C ASP A 310 19.76 1.19 12.13
N VAL A 311 21.07 1.30 11.97
CA VAL A 311 22.05 0.48 12.74
C VAL A 311 21.94 0.74 14.23
N GLU A 312 21.85 2.01 14.61
CA GLU A 312 21.86 2.41 16.03
C GLU A 312 20.57 1.97 16.72
N ALA A 313 19.43 2.20 16.10
CA ALA A 313 18.15 1.75 16.64
C ALA A 313 18.06 0.22 16.69
N THR A 314 18.53 -0.46 15.64
CA THR A 314 18.55 -1.93 15.55
C THR A 314 19.42 -2.55 16.66
N LYS A 315 20.61 -2.02 16.89
CA LYS A 315 21.53 -2.52 17.94
C LYS A 315 21.05 -2.26 19.36
N LYS A 316 20.24 -1.23 19.58
CA LYS A 316 19.66 -0.92 20.91
C LYS A 316 18.60 -1.94 21.36
N ILE A 317 18.07 -2.74 20.47
CA ILE A 317 17.09 -3.77 20.83
C ILE A 317 17.83 -4.89 21.57
N GLU A 318 17.38 -5.21 22.78
CA GLU A 318 17.98 -6.23 23.62
C GLU A 318 18.01 -7.60 22.93
N GLY A 319 19.15 -8.29 23.03
CA GLY A 319 19.38 -9.60 22.46
C GLY A 319 19.44 -9.63 20.91
N ASN A 320 19.66 -8.47 20.29
CA ASN A 320 19.66 -8.35 18.83
C ASN A 320 21.04 -8.51 18.19
N THR A 321 22.09 -8.03 18.87
CA THR A 321 23.45 -7.89 18.31
C THR A 321 24.00 -9.21 17.78
N ASP A 322 23.84 -10.32 18.51
CA ASP A 322 24.36 -11.64 18.13
C ASP A 322 23.60 -12.30 16.96
N LYS A 323 22.46 -11.71 16.58
CA LYS A 323 21.61 -12.20 15.49
C LYS A 323 21.88 -11.46 14.17
N LEU A 324 22.60 -10.33 14.23
CA LEU A 324 22.86 -9.53 13.03
C LEU A 324 23.81 -10.25 12.09
N VAL A 325 23.47 -10.25 10.82
CA VAL A 325 24.25 -10.78 9.71
C VAL A 325 24.80 -9.60 8.92
N TYR A 326 26.09 -9.57 8.73
CA TYR A 326 26.79 -8.55 7.96
C TYR A 326 27.17 -9.08 6.56
N ASN A 327 27.80 -8.25 5.74
CA ASN A 327 28.19 -8.55 4.36
C ASN A 327 27.00 -8.63 3.38
N TYR A 328 26.06 -7.72 3.53
CA TYR A 328 24.95 -7.56 2.60
C TYR A 328 25.44 -7.41 1.13
N GLN A 329 24.90 -8.24 0.21
CA GLN A 329 25.36 -8.34 -1.17
C GLN A 329 24.35 -7.84 -2.22
N TYR A 330 23.12 -7.57 -1.79
CA TYR A 330 22.04 -7.27 -2.72
C TYR A 330 21.89 -5.80 -3.07
N GLY A 331 22.60 -4.88 -2.42
CA GLY A 331 22.49 -3.45 -2.65
C GLY A 331 23.56 -2.65 -1.92
N THR A 332 23.28 -1.36 -1.75
CA THR A 332 24.21 -0.37 -1.17
C THR A 332 23.75 0.16 0.19
N ASP A 333 23.08 -0.70 0.99
CA ASP A 333 22.73 -0.32 2.37
C ASP A 333 24.00 0.04 3.14
N PRO A 334 24.14 1.31 3.61
CA PRO A 334 25.33 1.76 4.32
C PRO A 334 25.54 1.06 5.67
N SER A 335 24.53 0.37 6.20
CA SER A 335 24.65 -0.43 7.42
C SER A 335 25.50 -1.69 7.23
N HIS A 336 25.62 -2.18 6.00
CA HIS A 336 26.17 -3.49 5.65
C HIS A 336 25.45 -4.68 6.32
N ILE A 337 24.29 -4.45 6.96
CA ILE A 337 23.50 -5.51 7.59
C ILE A 337 22.60 -6.15 6.53
N ASP A 338 22.67 -7.46 6.43
CA ASP A 338 21.69 -8.25 5.72
C ASP A 338 20.44 -8.42 6.62
N ALA A 339 19.46 -7.54 6.41
CA ALA A 339 18.26 -7.50 7.22
C ALA A 339 17.45 -8.80 7.13
N GLU A 340 17.33 -9.38 5.92
CA GLU A 340 16.56 -10.61 5.71
C GLU A 340 17.23 -11.80 6.39
N ALA A 341 18.54 -11.95 6.22
CA ALA A 341 19.30 -12.99 6.90
C ALA A 341 19.30 -12.81 8.43
N SER A 342 19.33 -11.58 8.90
CA SER A 342 19.25 -11.26 10.33
C SER A 342 17.87 -11.60 10.91
N MET A 343 16.79 -11.26 10.21
CA MET A 343 15.43 -11.62 10.63
C MET A 343 15.22 -13.13 10.66
N LYS A 344 15.78 -13.88 9.71
CA LYS A 344 15.77 -15.36 9.74
C LYS A 344 16.47 -15.95 10.98
N LYS A 345 17.43 -15.22 11.57
CA LYS A 345 18.04 -15.55 12.85
C LYS A 345 17.27 -15.01 14.07
N GLY A 346 16.13 -14.39 13.85
CA GLY A 346 15.29 -13.81 14.90
C GLY A 346 15.74 -12.44 15.38
N ALA A 347 16.51 -11.69 14.58
CA ALA A 347 16.76 -10.27 14.82
C ALA A 347 15.51 -9.45 14.55
N LYS A 348 15.35 -8.37 15.30
CA LYS A 348 14.35 -7.34 15.09
C LYS A 348 15.04 -6.17 14.38
N ILE A 349 14.60 -5.82 13.21
CA ILE A 349 15.21 -4.75 12.41
C ILE A 349 14.41 -3.46 12.58
N VAL A 350 15.12 -2.36 12.78
CA VAL A 350 14.58 -1.01 12.64
C VAL A 350 15.14 -0.43 11.34
N TYR A 351 14.25 0.05 10.50
CA TYR A 351 14.61 0.68 9.23
C TYR A 351 14.65 2.20 9.39
N MET A 352 15.45 2.86 8.55
CA MET A 352 15.49 4.31 8.47
C MET A 352 14.13 4.86 7.99
N ASP A 353 13.69 5.94 8.62
CA ASP A 353 12.46 6.65 8.27
C ASP A 353 12.62 8.14 8.57
N THR A 354 13.22 8.84 7.61
CA THR A 354 13.53 10.27 7.72
C THR A 354 12.70 11.13 6.78
N ASN A 355 11.68 10.56 6.15
CA ASN A 355 10.93 11.19 5.07
C ASN A 355 11.84 11.64 3.92
N ASN A 356 12.85 10.85 3.59
CA ASN A 356 13.79 11.14 2.53
C ASN A 356 14.26 9.86 1.84
N SER A 357 13.62 9.50 0.74
CA SER A 357 13.94 8.27 -0.01
C SER A 357 15.41 8.15 -0.44
N THR A 358 16.13 9.28 -0.57
CA THR A 358 17.57 9.23 -0.88
C THR A 358 18.39 8.69 0.29
N ALA A 359 17.99 8.97 1.53
CA ALA A 359 18.64 8.48 2.73
C ALA A 359 18.08 7.11 3.15
N ASP A 360 16.77 6.95 3.01
CA ASP A 360 16.04 5.83 3.58
C ASP A 360 16.06 4.57 2.72
N PHE A 361 16.30 4.66 1.41
CA PHE A 361 16.22 3.54 0.49
C PHE A 361 17.47 3.35 -0.36
N HIS A 362 17.65 2.14 -0.84
CA HIS A 362 18.60 1.78 -1.89
C HIS A 362 17.95 0.86 -2.91
N GLU A 363 18.57 0.72 -4.09
CA GLU A 363 18.22 -0.31 -5.05
C GLU A 363 18.71 -1.67 -4.57
N ARG A 364 17.80 -2.66 -4.50
CA ARG A 364 18.10 -4.06 -4.18
C ARG A 364 18.02 -4.91 -5.45
N LYS A 365 19.04 -5.74 -5.69
CA LYS A 365 19.20 -6.54 -6.93
C LYS A 365 18.16 -7.64 -7.12
N GLN A 366 17.36 -7.93 -6.10
CA GLN A 366 16.19 -8.81 -6.20
C GLN A 366 15.17 -8.48 -5.10
N PHE A 367 13.91 -8.74 -5.37
CA PHE A 367 12.85 -8.64 -4.37
C PHE A 367 13.11 -9.64 -3.22
N SER A 368 12.97 -9.20 -1.96
CA SER A 368 13.36 -9.99 -0.78
C SER A 368 12.59 -11.31 -0.64
N LEU A 369 11.43 -11.43 -1.25
CA LEU A 369 10.67 -12.69 -1.29
C LEU A 369 11.33 -13.79 -2.12
N ARG A 370 12.43 -13.51 -2.78
CA ARG A 370 13.23 -14.46 -3.56
C ARG A 370 14.51 -14.91 -2.86
N ASP A 371 14.70 -14.56 -1.59
CA ASP A 371 15.86 -14.94 -0.76
C ASP A 371 15.81 -16.38 -0.26
#